data_0629c6056a1380bfdcb5a2fec4604c0d
#
_entry.id   0629c6056a1380bfdcb5a2fec4604c0d
#
_cell.length_a   1.000
_cell.length_b   1.000
_cell.length_c   1.000
_cell.angle_alpha   90.00
_cell.angle_beta   90.00
_cell.angle_gamma   90.00
#
_symmetry.space_group_name_H-M   'P 1'
#
loop_
_entity.id
_entity.type
_entity.pdbx_description
1 polymer ?
#
loop_
_entity_poly.entity_id
_entity_poly.type
_entity_poly.pdbx_seq_one_letter_code
_entity_poly.pdbx_strand_id
1 'polypeptide(L)' 'MPFYRITIWLKNKRKPVSGIRFIEQSNIDIVNIQMQKQARIHYNDSLIIDVEVAMLSKNSKAVKQHQKEILGKSGKT' A
#
# COMPACT_ATOMS: atom_id res chain seq x y z
N MET A 1 -8.68 -8.03 -10.19
CA MET A 1 -8.38 -7.83 -8.77
C MET A 1 -7.53 -6.58 -8.59
N PRO A 2 -7.89 -5.71 -7.67
CA PRO A 2 -7.26 -4.39 -7.61
C PRO A 2 -5.96 -4.39 -6.83
N PHE A 3 -5.04 -3.55 -7.27
CA PHE A 3 -3.87 -3.13 -6.52
C PHE A 3 -4.15 -1.82 -5.82
N TYR A 4 -3.60 -1.66 -4.64
CA TYR A 4 -3.75 -0.45 -3.84
C TYR A 4 -2.39 0.10 -3.47
N ARG A 5 -2.26 1.43 -3.53
CA ARG A 5 -1.11 2.12 -2.93
C ARG A 5 -1.53 2.58 -1.54
N ILE A 6 -0.75 2.21 -0.55
CA ILE A 6 -0.98 2.58 0.84
C ILE A 6 0.15 3.51 1.25
N THR A 7 -0.20 4.69 1.73
CA THR A 7 0.78 5.70 2.15
C THR A 7 0.49 6.07 3.59
N ILE A 8 1.50 5.97 4.44
CA ILE A 8 1.40 6.24 5.87
C ILE A 8 2.35 7.39 6.23
N TRP A 9 1.80 8.48 6.75
CA TRP A 9 2.58 9.60 7.26
C TRP A 9 2.80 9.44 8.76
N LEU A 10 4.06 9.48 9.18
CA LEU A 10 4.47 9.29 10.56
C LEU A 10 5.18 10.54 11.08
N LYS A 11 4.94 10.87 12.35
CA LYS A 11 5.53 12.05 13.00
C LYS A 11 7.05 11.98 13.09
N ASN A 12 7.60 10.78 13.22
CA ASN A 12 9.05 10.57 13.37
C ASN A 12 9.79 10.36 12.05
N LYS A 13 9.10 10.50 10.92
CA LYS A 13 9.70 10.34 9.60
C LYS A 13 9.39 11.53 8.70
N ARG A 14 10.39 11.99 7.97
CA ARG A 14 10.24 13.11 7.04
C ARG A 14 9.45 12.72 5.79
N LYS A 15 9.63 11.47 5.34
CA LYS A 15 8.95 10.98 4.14
C LYS A 15 7.91 9.92 4.55
N PRO A 16 6.78 9.86 3.86
CA PRO A 16 5.80 8.82 4.14
C PRO A 16 6.34 7.45 3.75
N VAL A 17 5.85 6.44 4.45
CA VAL A 17 6.07 5.04 4.08
C VAL A 17 5.00 4.68 3.07
N SER A 18 5.42 4.22 1.89
CA SER A 18 4.49 3.88 0.80
C SER A 18 4.77 2.48 0.28
N GLY A 19 3.71 1.77 -0.05
CA GLY A 19 3.82 0.43 -0.63
C GLY A 19 2.61 0.10 -1.48
N ILE A 20 2.79 -0.87 -2.37
CA ILE A 20 1.72 -1.37 -3.23
C ILE A 20 1.34 -2.75 -2.74
N ARG A 21 0.03 -2.97 -2.55
CA ARG A 21 -0.52 -4.24 -2.11
C ARG A 21 -1.62 -4.70 -3.03
N PHE A 22 -1.66 -5.99 -3.23
CA PHE A 22 -2.76 -6.68 -3.87
C PHE A 22 -3.79 -7.07 -2.81
N ILE A 23 -5.03 -6.61 -2.95
CA ILE A 23 -6.09 -6.87 -1.98
C ILE A 23 -7.33 -7.32 -2.72
N GLU A 24 -7.90 -8.45 -2.33
CA GLU A 24 -9.09 -9.04 -2.95
C GLU A 24 -10.38 -8.32 -2.56
N GLN A 25 -10.33 -7.03 -2.38
CA GLN A 25 -11.50 -6.21 -2.05
C GLN A 25 -11.59 -5.06 -3.03
N SER A 26 -12.71 -4.94 -3.72
CA SER A 26 -12.94 -3.88 -4.70
C SER A 26 -13.54 -2.61 -4.10
N ASN A 27 -14.05 -2.68 -2.88
CA ASN A 27 -14.60 -1.51 -2.20
C ASN A 27 -13.50 -0.77 -1.44
N ILE A 28 -13.13 0.40 -1.93
CA ILE A 28 -12.04 1.20 -1.36
C ILE A 28 -12.32 1.63 0.07
N ASP A 29 -13.57 1.85 0.44
CA ASP A 29 -13.92 2.26 1.80
C ASP A 29 -13.59 1.16 2.81
N ILE A 30 -13.87 -0.09 2.44
CA ILE A 30 -13.54 -1.26 3.27
C ILE A 30 -12.03 -1.40 3.39
N VAL A 31 -11.32 -1.27 2.27
CA VAL A 31 -9.85 -1.35 2.26
C VAL A 31 -9.24 -0.26 3.12
N ASN A 32 -9.77 0.96 3.02
CA ASN A 32 -9.30 2.08 3.82
C ASN A 32 -9.41 1.79 5.32
N ILE A 33 -10.56 1.28 5.77
CA ILE A 33 -10.78 0.92 7.18
C ILE A 33 -9.79 -0.17 7.61
N GLN A 34 -9.61 -1.20 6.78
CA GLN A 34 -8.68 -2.29 7.08
C GLN A 34 -7.23 -1.81 7.18
N MET A 35 -6.82 -0.95 6.26
CA MET A 35 -5.44 -0.44 6.24
C MET A 35 -5.17 0.51 7.41
N GLN A 36 -6.14 1.29 7.83
CA GLN A 36 -5.98 2.12 9.01
C GLN A 36 -5.79 1.28 10.27
N LYS A 37 -6.54 0.21 10.42
CA LYS A 37 -6.37 -0.73 11.54
C LYS A 37 -5.00 -1.41 11.48
N GLN A 38 -4.58 -1.86 10.32
CA GLN A 38 -3.27 -2.51 10.12
C GLN A 38 -2.12 -1.56 10.46
N ALA A 39 -2.22 -0.31 10.03
CA ALA A 39 -1.20 0.68 10.33
C ALA A 39 -1.04 0.89 11.84
N ARG A 40 -2.13 0.91 12.58
CA ARG A 40 -2.12 1.07 14.04
C ARG A 40 -1.53 -0.14 14.76
N ILE A 41 -1.58 -1.32 14.15
CA ILE A 41 -0.96 -2.52 14.70
C ILE A 41 0.55 -2.49 14.47
N HIS A 42 1.00 -2.07 13.29
CA HIS A 42 2.41 -2.03 12.92
C HIS A 42 3.15 -0.84 13.52
N TYR A 43 2.49 0.29 13.62
CA TYR A 43 3.06 1.53 14.13
C TYR A 43 2.29 1.97 15.36
N ASN A 44 2.98 2.64 16.27
CA ASN A 44 2.30 3.23 17.41
C ASN A 44 1.28 4.28 16.92
N ASP A 45 0.04 4.16 17.35
CA ASP A 45 -1.05 5.05 16.96
C ASP A 45 -0.69 6.53 17.18
N SER A 46 0.04 6.82 18.25
CA SER A 46 0.49 8.18 18.56
C SER A 46 1.45 8.76 17.54
N LEU A 47 2.08 7.92 16.71
CA LEU A 47 3.02 8.34 15.66
C LEU A 47 2.35 8.53 14.31
N ILE A 48 1.14 8.03 14.12
CA ILE A 48 0.46 8.09 12.84
C ILE A 48 -0.21 9.46 12.67
N ILE A 49 0.17 10.16 11.60
CA ILE A 49 -0.45 11.42 11.21
C ILE A 49 -1.65 11.14 10.30
N ASP A 50 -1.45 10.30 9.28
CA ASP A 50 -2.47 9.99 8.30
C ASP A 50 -2.16 8.68 7.58
N VAL A 51 -3.20 8.03 7.06
CA VAL A 51 -3.10 6.83 6.23
C VAL A 51 -3.96 7.05 4.99
N GLU A 52 -3.33 7.02 3.83
CA GLU A 52 -4.02 7.12 2.54
C GLU A 52 -4.03 5.79 1.82
N VAL A 53 -5.16 5.48 1.20
CA VAL A 53 -5.32 4.31 0.34
C VAL A 53 -5.84 4.77 -1.01
N ALA A 54 -5.15 4.40 -2.06
CA ALA A 54 -5.54 4.73 -3.44
C ALA A 54 -5.60 3.45 -4.28
N MET A 55 -6.72 3.26 -4.99
CA MET A 55 -6.86 2.16 -5.93
C MET A 55 -6.05 2.47 -7.18
N LEU A 56 -5.24 1.50 -7.62
CA LEU A 56 -4.42 1.64 -8.82
C LEU A 56 -5.05 0.89 -9.99
N SER A 57 -4.96 1.48 -11.18
CA SER A 57 -5.34 0.82 -12.42
C SER A 57 -4.37 -0.32 -12.72
N LYS A 58 -4.88 -1.40 -13.36
CA LYS A 58 -4.03 -2.49 -13.86
C LYS A 58 -2.98 -2.00 -14.85
N ASN A 59 -3.25 -0.88 -15.52
CA ASN A 59 -2.36 -0.30 -16.51
C ASN A 59 -1.47 0.80 -15.95
N SER A 60 -1.53 1.07 -14.65
CA SER A 60 -0.66 2.09 -14.05
C SER A 60 0.80 1.65 -14.11
N LYS A 61 1.70 2.61 -14.27
CA LYS A 61 3.14 2.33 -14.28
C LYS A 61 3.61 1.70 -12.98
N ALA A 62 3.04 2.13 -11.87
CA ALA A 62 3.40 1.61 -10.55
C ALA A 62 3.05 0.12 -10.42
N VAL A 63 1.87 -0.29 -10.88
CA VAL A 63 1.45 -1.70 -10.86
C VAL A 63 2.33 -2.54 -11.77
N LYS A 64 2.60 -2.07 -12.99
CA LYS A 64 3.46 -2.77 -13.95
C LYS A 64 4.87 -2.93 -13.41
N GLN A 65 5.41 -1.90 -12.79
CA GLN A 65 6.75 -1.95 -12.20
C GLN A 65 6.79 -2.93 -11.04
N HIS A 66 5.78 -2.93 -10.19
CA HIS A 66 5.69 -3.87 -9.07
C HIS A 66 5.63 -5.31 -9.55
N GLN A 67 4.79 -5.60 -10.55
CA GLN A 67 4.69 -6.94 -11.15
C GLN A 67 6.01 -7.36 -11.79
N LYS A 68 6.67 -6.45 -12.49
CA LYS A 68 7.96 -6.72 -13.11
C LYS A 68 9.04 -7.07 -12.07
N GLU A 69 9.06 -6.38 -10.95
CA GLU A 69 9.99 -6.68 -9.87
C GLU A 69 9.76 -8.07 -9.29
N ILE A 70 8.52 -8.45 -9.05
CA ILE A 70 8.17 -9.77 -8.56
C ILE A 70 8.58 -10.86 -9.55
N LEU A 71 8.21 -10.67 -10.83
CA LEU A 71 8.54 -11.63 -11.90
C LEU A 71 10.05 -11.68 -12.15
N GLY A 72 10.72 -10.53 -12.06
CA GLY A 72 12.17 -10.48 -12.21
C GLY A 72 12.91 -11.26 -11.14
N LYS A 73 12.44 -11.20 -9.91
CA LYS A 73 13.01 -12.00 -8.82
C LYS A 73 12.79 -13.50 -9.03
N SER A 74 11.61 -13.87 -9.52
CA SER A 74 11.30 -15.27 -9.82
C SER A 74 12.08 -15.79 -11.02
N GLY A 75 12.32 -14.95 -12.01
CA GLY A 75 13.02 -15.33 -13.24
C GLY A 75 14.53 -15.51 -13.11
N LYS A 76 15.11 -15.13 -12.00
CA LYS A 76 16.54 -15.25 -11.76
C LYS A 76 16.96 -16.54 -11.08
N THR A 77 16.02 -17.36 -10.80
CA THR A 77 16.32 -18.68 -10.21
C THR A 77 16.65 -19.75 -11.28
#